data_b2d95a7fdc25c5edd52d7ce8393194e5
#
_entry.id   b2d95a7fdc25c5edd52d7ce8393194e5
#
_cell.length_a   1.000
_cell.length_b   1.000
_cell.length_c   1.000
_cell.angle_alpha   90.00
_cell.angle_beta   90.00
_cell.angle_gamma   90.00
#
_symmetry.space_group_name_H-M   'P 1'
#
loop_
_entity.id
_entity.type
_entity.pdbx_description
1 polymer ?
#
loop_
_entity_poly.entity_id
_entity_poly.type
_entity_poly.pdbx_seq_one_letter_code
_entity_poly.pdbx_strand_id
1 'polypeptide(L)'
;MTEIPRDHHRYCSLLAREKLVAAGDLVAGAGLIAHGRGEAFDYLLGERTTAPARRAIAAAAKLLVNAERPVISVNGNVVALAAESIAELAAAIPAQVEVNLFHRTPERVSGLVDLMAADGVVALGAKPDFQIPGLSSERGKCCRAGIGTADVVLVPLEDGDRCQALVDMGKTVISIDLNPLSRTARAAHVTIVDELERALPLLVGATRSSRGEKSTGSSGGGKGSKFNNKT
;
A
#
# COMPACT_ATOMS: atom_id res chain seq x y z
N MET A 1 6.84 -20.23 -21.28
CA MET A 1 7.66 -19.60 -20.23
C MET A 1 8.66 -20.65 -19.76
N THR A 2 9.92 -20.28 -19.59
CA THR A 2 10.93 -21.18 -19.03
C THR A 2 10.66 -21.32 -17.53
N GLU A 3 10.55 -22.54 -17.02
CA GLU A 3 10.31 -22.77 -15.59
C GLU A 3 11.50 -22.24 -14.77
N ILE A 4 11.23 -21.31 -13.84
CA ILE A 4 12.26 -20.79 -12.95
C ILE A 4 12.48 -21.80 -11.83
N PRO A 5 13.72 -22.34 -11.63
CA PRO A 5 14.00 -23.27 -10.55
C PRO A 5 13.71 -22.63 -9.19
N ARG A 6 13.00 -23.35 -8.31
CA ARG A 6 12.61 -22.82 -6.98
C ARG A 6 13.79 -22.55 -6.05
N ASP A 7 14.92 -23.21 -6.27
CA ASP A 7 16.17 -23.04 -5.55
C ASP A 7 17.06 -21.91 -6.11
N HIS A 8 16.61 -21.24 -7.19
CA HIS A 8 17.33 -20.10 -7.73
C HIS A 8 17.35 -18.97 -6.69
N HIS A 9 18.54 -18.43 -6.38
CA HIS A 9 18.73 -17.41 -5.34
C HIS A 9 17.91 -16.13 -5.56
N ARG A 10 17.50 -15.84 -6.81
CA ARG A 10 16.63 -14.72 -7.19
C ARG A 10 15.22 -15.18 -7.62
N TYR A 11 14.77 -16.32 -7.14
CA TYR A 11 13.47 -16.90 -7.56
C TYR A 11 12.32 -15.90 -7.45
N CYS A 12 12.19 -15.22 -6.30
CA CYS A 12 11.11 -14.25 -6.07
C CYS A 12 11.18 -13.05 -7.01
N SER A 13 12.36 -12.46 -7.21
CA SER A 13 12.56 -11.35 -8.15
C SER A 13 12.19 -11.73 -9.59
N LEU A 14 12.62 -12.92 -10.04
CA LEU A 14 12.33 -13.39 -11.39
C LEU A 14 10.83 -13.67 -11.57
N LEU A 15 10.20 -14.27 -10.57
CA LEU A 15 8.76 -14.52 -10.58
C LEU A 15 7.95 -13.20 -10.64
N ALA A 16 8.36 -12.19 -9.88
CA ALA A 16 7.73 -10.87 -9.91
C ALA A 16 7.79 -10.24 -11.32
N ARG A 17 8.93 -10.37 -12.02
CA ARG A 17 9.05 -9.91 -13.41
C ARG A 17 8.05 -10.63 -14.33
N GLU A 18 7.93 -11.95 -14.20
CA GLU A 18 6.99 -12.75 -15.01
C GLU A 18 5.53 -12.35 -14.75
N LYS A 19 5.15 -12.13 -13.49
CA LYS A 19 3.82 -11.62 -13.11
C LYS A 19 3.51 -10.29 -13.79
N LEU A 20 4.45 -9.35 -13.75
CA LEU A 20 4.28 -8.03 -14.36
C LEU A 20 4.15 -8.11 -15.89
N VAL A 21 4.96 -8.96 -16.55
CA VAL A 21 4.88 -9.17 -18.00
C VAL A 21 3.56 -9.85 -18.37
N ALA A 22 3.13 -10.85 -17.59
CA ALA A 22 1.87 -11.58 -17.83
C ALA A 22 0.62 -10.69 -17.67
N ALA A 23 0.70 -9.61 -16.86
CA ALA A 23 -0.38 -8.64 -16.70
C ALA A 23 -0.65 -7.79 -17.96
N GLY A 24 0.21 -7.86 -18.97
CA GLY A 24 0.02 -7.21 -20.26
C GLY A 24 -0.25 -5.70 -20.14
N ASP A 25 -1.29 -5.22 -20.83
CA ASP A 25 -1.63 -3.79 -20.90
C ASP A 25 -2.05 -3.17 -19.55
N LEU A 26 -2.33 -3.98 -18.53
CA LEU A 26 -2.64 -3.47 -17.19
C LEU A 26 -1.41 -2.88 -16.50
N VAL A 27 -0.21 -3.34 -16.88
CA VAL A 27 1.08 -2.80 -16.43
C VAL A 27 1.69 -1.95 -17.55
N ALA A 28 1.88 -0.66 -17.31
CA ALA A 28 2.52 0.22 -18.29
C ALA A 28 3.99 -0.14 -18.50
N GLY A 29 4.53 0.04 -19.70
CA GLY A 29 5.95 -0.16 -19.98
C GLY A 29 6.87 0.64 -19.05
N ALA A 30 6.48 1.88 -18.69
CA ALA A 30 7.16 2.68 -17.68
C ALA A 30 7.17 2.02 -16.28
N GLY A 31 6.11 1.25 -15.95
CA GLY A 31 6.01 0.48 -14.71
C GLY A 31 7.02 -0.68 -14.66
N LEU A 32 7.26 -1.36 -15.78
CA LEU A 32 8.30 -2.39 -15.88
C LEU A 32 9.71 -1.81 -15.68
N ILE A 33 9.98 -0.65 -16.28
CA ILE A 33 11.26 0.06 -16.10
C ILE A 33 11.45 0.49 -14.63
N ALA A 34 10.39 1.00 -14.01
CA ALA A 34 10.42 1.40 -12.61
C ALA A 34 10.66 0.20 -11.68
N HIS A 35 10.01 -0.94 -11.95
CA HIS A 35 10.24 -2.18 -11.21
C HIS A 35 11.69 -2.64 -11.29
N GLY A 36 12.28 -2.68 -12.47
CA GLY A 36 13.69 -3.06 -12.65
C GLY A 36 14.68 -2.16 -11.92
N ARG A 37 14.38 -0.84 -11.82
CA ARG A 37 15.17 0.08 -10.99
C ARG A 37 15.05 -0.25 -9.49
N GLY A 38 13.85 -0.52 -9.01
CA GLY A 38 13.62 -0.94 -7.62
C GLY A 38 14.30 -2.26 -7.30
N GLU A 39 14.20 -3.23 -8.19
CA GLU A 39 14.86 -4.53 -8.06
C GLU A 39 16.38 -4.42 -7.91
N ALA A 40 17.01 -3.47 -8.59
CA ALA A 40 18.44 -3.22 -8.42
C ALA A 40 18.78 -2.78 -6.98
N PHE A 41 17.95 -1.97 -6.35
CA PHE A 41 18.10 -1.63 -4.93
C PHE A 41 17.86 -2.84 -4.02
N ASP A 42 16.85 -3.66 -4.30
CA ASP A 42 16.56 -4.86 -3.53
C ASP A 42 17.76 -5.83 -3.53
N TYR A 43 18.36 -6.02 -4.70
CA TYR A 43 19.58 -6.82 -4.82
C TYR A 43 20.71 -6.29 -3.93
N LEU A 44 20.95 -4.98 -3.91
CA LEU A 44 21.97 -4.34 -3.07
C LEU A 44 21.66 -4.46 -1.56
N LEU A 45 20.38 -4.50 -1.18
CA LEU A 45 19.92 -4.73 0.19
C LEU A 45 19.91 -6.20 0.60
N GLY A 46 20.20 -7.11 -0.34
CA GLY A 46 20.27 -8.55 -0.12
C GLY A 46 18.93 -9.26 -0.19
N GLU A 47 17.97 -8.74 -0.93
CA GLU A 47 16.63 -9.30 -1.23
C GLU A 47 15.91 -9.81 0.04
N ARG A 48 15.91 -8.98 1.08
CA ARG A 48 15.37 -9.31 2.41
C ARG A 48 14.77 -8.09 3.11
N THR A 49 13.78 -8.33 3.96
CA THR A 49 13.24 -7.31 4.85
C THR A 49 14.27 -6.92 5.92
N THR A 50 14.77 -5.71 5.85
CA THR A 50 15.78 -5.18 6.77
C THR A 50 15.19 -4.78 8.13
N ALA A 51 16.03 -4.59 9.16
CA ALA A 51 15.55 -4.10 10.45
C ALA A 51 14.89 -2.70 10.38
N PRO A 52 15.41 -1.72 9.62
CA PRO A 52 14.70 -0.47 9.37
C PRO A 52 13.31 -0.67 8.70
N ALA A 53 13.20 -1.55 7.70
CA ALA A 53 11.93 -1.86 7.04
C ALA A 53 10.91 -2.43 8.04
N ARG A 54 11.31 -3.36 8.91
CA ARG A 54 10.44 -3.90 9.98
C ARG A 54 9.92 -2.82 10.93
N ARG A 55 10.76 -1.85 11.31
CA ARG A 55 10.33 -0.71 12.14
C ARG A 55 9.33 0.18 11.39
N ALA A 56 9.58 0.43 10.11
CA ALA A 56 8.65 1.20 9.27
C ALA A 56 7.30 0.48 9.10
N ILE A 57 7.30 -0.84 8.91
CA ILE A 57 6.08 -1.67 8.87
C ILE A 57 5.29 -1.53 10.18
N ALA A 58 5.94 -1.62 11.33
CA ALA A 58 5.27 -1.47 12.62
C ALA A 58 4.69 -0.05 12.82
N ALA A 59 5.39 0.99 12.37
CA ALA A 59 4.90 2.37 12.40
C ALA A 59 3.71 2.56 11.44
N ALA A 60 3.81 2.04 10.22
CA ALA A 60 2.74 2.07 9.22
C ALA A 60 1.47 1.36 9.72
N ALA A 61 1.61 0.19 10.33
CA ALA A 61 0.49 -0.56 10.89
C ALA A 61 -0.27 0.26 11.96
N LYS A 62 0.46 0.94 12.86
CA LYS A 62 -0.14 1.81 13.87
C LYS A 62 -0.92 2.98 13.26
N LEU A 63 -0.35 3.63 12.23
CA LEU A 63 -1.03 4.72 11.52
C LEU A 63 -2.32 4.22 10.85
N LEU A 64 -2.26 3.12 10.12
CA LEU A 64 -3.39 2.54 9.42
C LEU A 64 -4.51 2.09 10.38
N VAL A 65 -4.16 1.43 11.49
CA VAL A 65 -5.15 0.97 12.50
C VAL A 65 -5.80 2.13 13.24
N ASN A 66 -5.14 3.29 13.32
CA ASN A 66 -5.67 4.49 13.98
C ASN A 66 -6.39 5.45 13.04
N ALA A 67 -6.31 5.22 11.74
CA ALA A 67 -6.95 6.07 10.75
C ALA A 67 -8.48 5.99 10.83
N GLU A 68 -9.15 7.10 10.59
CA GLU A 68 -10.61 7.16 10.48
C GLU A 68 -11.08 6.73 9.09
N ARG A 69 -10.33 7.11 8.07
CA ARG A 69 -10.61 6.85 6.66
C ARG A 69 -9.35 6.43 5.91
N PRO A 70 -8.81 5.23 6.21
CA PRO A 70 -7.64 4.74 5.52
C PRO A 70 -7.96 4.38 4.07
N VAL A 71 -7.05 4.74 3.16
CA VAL A 71 -7.14 4.39 1.74
C VAL A 71 -5.87 3.70 1.30
N ILE A 72 -6.02 2.64 0.51
CA ILE A 72 -4.93 1.96 -0.19
C ILE A 72 -5.01 2.34 -1.66
N SER A 73 -4.07 3.14 -2.14
CA SER A 73 -3.95 3.52 -3.55
C SER A 73 -3.17 2.44 -4.30
N VAL A 74 -3.80 1.83 -5.30
CA VAL A 74 -3.18 0.77 -6.09
C VAL A 74 -3.00 1.19 -7.55
N ASN A 75 -1.96 0.68 -8.18
CA ASN A 75 -1.68 0.85 -9.62
C ASN A 75 -1.46 -0.51 -10.28
N GLY A 76 -1.17 -0.52 -11.59
CA GLY A 76 -1.02 -1.77 -12.34
C GLY A 76 0.02 -2.71 -11.77
N ASN A 77 1.19 -2.20 -11.36
CA ASN A 77 2.24 -3.03 -10.76
C ASN A 77 1.79 -3.62 -9.42
N VAL A 78 1.13 -2.82 -8.57
CA VAL A 78 0.65 -3.26 -7.25
C VAL A 78 -0.38 -4.38 -7.38
N VAL A 79 -1.36 -4.22 -8.28
CA VAL A 79 -2.40 -5.24 -8.48
C VAL A 79 -1.80 -6.51 -9.09
N ALA A 80 -0.91 -6.38 -10.10
CA ALA A 80 -0.28 -7.54 -10.72
C ALA A 80 0.60 -8.37 -9.76
N LEU A 81 1.24 -7.71 -8.77
CA LEU A 81 2.14 -8.37 -7.83
C LEU A 81 1.43 -8.86 -6.56
N ALA A 82 0.43 -8.14 -6.07
CA ALA A 82 0.01 -8.32 -4.68
C ALA A 82 -1.49 -8.07 -4.42
N ALA A 83 -2.38 -8.32 -5.39
CA ALA A 83 -3.82 -8.08 -5.25
C ALA A 83 -4.42 -8.78 -4.01
N GLU A 84 -4.08 -10.05 -3.77
CA GLU A 84 -4.52 -10.82 -2.60
C GLU A 84 -4.09 -10.16 -1.28
N SER A 85 -2.81 -9.76 -1.16
CA SER A 85 -2.30 -9.09 0.05
C SER A 85 -2.95 -7.71 0.27
N ILE A 86 -3.30 -7.00 -0.79
CA ILE A 86 -4.07 -5.74 -0.71
C ILE A 86 -5.48 -6.03 -0.19
N ALA A 87 -6.15 -7.09 -0.66
CA ALA A 87 -7.46 -7.51 -0.18
C ALA A 87 -7.42 -7.86 1.32
N GLU A 88 -6.43 -8.66 1.73
CA GLU A 88 -6.22 -8.99 3.15
C GLU A 88 -5.97 -7.75 4.02
N LEU A 89 -5.16 -6.82 3.54
CA LEU A 89 -4.88 -5.58 4.27
C LEU A 89 -6.14 -4.71 4.37
N ALA A 90 -6.88 -4.54 3.28
CA ALA A 90 -8.12 -3.78 3.26
C ALA A 90 -9.16 -4.33 4.24
N ALA A 91 -9.28 -5.67 4.33
CA ALA A 91 -10.16 -6.32 5.29
C ALA A 91 -9.67 -6.15 6.75
N ALA A 92 -8.35 -6.20 6.97
CA ALA A 92 -7.76 -6.06 8.31
C ALA A 92 -7.96 -4.66 8.92
N ILE A 93 -7.99 -3.59 8.10
CA ILE A 93 -8.07 -2.19 8.56
C ILE A 93 -9.29 -1.42 8.02
N PRO A 94 -10.40 -2.03 7.64
CA PRO A 94 -11.53 -1.57 6.82
C PRO A 94 -11.19 -0.39 5.88
N ALA A 95 -10.14 -0.55 5.07
CA ALA A 95 -9.67 0.49 4.17
C ALA A 95 -10.43 0.48 2.85
N GLN A 96 -10.69 1.66 2.30
CA GLN A 96 -11.11 1.79 0.92
C GLN A 96 -9.91 1.56 -0.01
N VAL A 97 -10.07 0.73 -1.04
CA VAL A 97 -9.08 0.57 -2.11
C VAL A 97 -9.44 1.45 -3.28
N GLU A 98 -8.46 2.14 -3.87
CA GLU A 98 -8.66 2.99 -5.03
C GLU A 98 -7.60 2.79 -6.09
N VAL A 99 -8.04 2.53 -7.34
CA VAL A 99 -7.16 2.40 -8.50
C VAL A 99 -6.77 3.78 -9.02
N ASN A 100 -5.46 4.05 -8.99
CA ASN A 100 -4.86 5.30 -9.44
C ASN A 100 -3.70 5.01 -10.39
N LEU A 101 -3.75 5.62 -11.58
CA LEU A 101 -2.78 5.34 -12.64
C LEU A 101 -2.09 6.62 -13.10
N PHE A 102 -0.78 6.53 -13.32
CA PHE A 102 -0.02 7.58 -13.99
C PHE A 102 -0.46 7.72 -15.47
N HIS A 103 -0.49 6.61 -16.19
CA HIS A 103 -1.03 6.50 -17.56
C HIS A 103 -2.45 5.95 -17.50
N ARG A 104 -3.41 6.82 -17.17
CA ARG A 104 -4.79 6.45 -16.96
C ARG A 104 -5.53 6.32 -18.28
N THR A 105 -6.18 5.17 -18.50
CA THR A 105 -7.24 4.97 -19.51
C THR A 105 -8.43 4.27 -18.84
N PRO A 106 -9.67 4.45 -19.37
CA PRO A 106 -10.84 3.77 -18.81
C PRO A 106 -10.69 2.25 -18.77
N GLU A 107 -10.13 1.67 -19.83
CA GLU A 107 -9.96 0.21 -20.01
C GLU A 107 -9.00 -0.34 -18.94
N ARG A 108 -7.87 0.33 -18.73
CA ARG A 108 -6.88 -0.09 -17.70
C ARG A 108 -7.46 0.02 -16.30
N VAL A 109 -8.20 1.09 -16.01
CA VAL A 109 -8.84 1.24 -14.69
C VAL A 109 -9.89 0.14 -14.49
N SER A 110 -10.76 -0.10 -15.49
CA SER A 110 -11.77 -1.16 -15.39
C SER A 110 -11.13 -2.52 -15.16
N GLY A 111 -10.12 -2.89 -15.97
CA GLY A 111 -9.44 -4.17 -15.84
C GLY A 111 -8.80 -4.37 -14.45
N LEU A 112 -8.22 -3.31 -13.85
CA LEU A 112 -7.67 -3.41 -12.51
C LEU A 112 -8.76 -3.48 -11.42
N VAL A 113 -9.88 -2.78 -11.59
CA VAL A 113 -11.05 -2.89 -10.70
C VAL A 113 -11.62 -4.31 -10.75
N ASP A 114 -11.73 -4.90 -11.95
CA ASP A 114 -12.22 -6.26 -12.14
C ASP A 114 -11.29 -7.31 -11.50
N LEU A 115 -9.97 -7.13 -11.62
CA LEU A 115 -9.00 -7.98 -10.92
C LEU A 115 -9.13 -7.87 -9.40
N MET A 116 -9.26 -6.68 -8.85
CA MET A 116 -9.47 -6.50 -7.40
C MET A 116 -10.81 -7.12 -6.95
N ALA A 117 -11.85 -7.07 -7.80
CA ALA A 117 -13.14 -7.70 -7.52
C ALA A 117 -13.05 -9.23 -7.46
N ALA A 118 -12.16 -9.86 -8.23
CA ALA A 118 -11.91 -11.30 -8.16
C ALA A 118 -11.36 -11.72 -6.78
N ASP A 119 -10.63 -10.84 -6.10
CA ASP A 119 -10.15 -11.02 -4.72
C ASP A 119 -11.14 -10.47 -3.66
N GLY A 120 -12.38 -10.17 -4.04
CA GLY A 120 -13.44 -9.72 -3.14
C GLY A 120 -13.38 -8.25 -2.73
N VAL A 121 -12.59 -7.42 -3.43
CA VAL A 121 -12.44 -5.99 -3.14
C VAL A 121 -13.25 -5.12 -4.10
N VAL A 122 -14.17 -4.32 -3.57
CA VAL A 122 -14.85 -3.28 -4.33
C VAL A 122 -13.95 -2.04 -4.41
N ALA A 123 -13.13 -1.95 -5.46
CA ALA A 123 -12.21 -0.85 -5.63
C ALA A 123 -12.87 0.37 -6.27
N LEU A 124 -12.52 1.56 -5.78
CA LEU A 124 -12.84 2.84 -6.41
C LEU A 124 -11.89 3.11 -7.59
N GLY A 125 -12.20 4.17 -8.37
CA GLY A 125 -11.32 4.66 -9.43
C GLY A 125 -11.98 4.72 -10.80
N ALA A 126 -12.98 3.86 -11.09
CA ALA A 126 -13.66 3.85 -12.40
C ALA A 126 -14.40 5.16 -12.73
N LYS A 127 -14.96 5.82 -11.71
CA LYS A 127 -15.72 7.07 -11.83
C LYS A 127 -15.13 8.13 -10.93
N PRO A 128 -13.99 8.76 -11.30
CA PRO A 128 -13.37 9.80 -10.48
C PRO A 128 -14.24 11.06 -10.48
N ASP A 129 -14.43 11.64 -9.30
CA ASP A 129 -15.22 12.86 -9.05
C ASP A 129 -14.43 13.91 -8.25
N PHE A 130 -13.13 13.71 -8.12
CA PHE A 130 -12.21 14.61 -7.44
C PHE A 130 -10.89 14.74 -8.19
N GLN A 131 -10.27 15.91 -8.11
CA GLN A 131 -8.95 16.21 -8.66
C GLN A 131 -8.00 16.60 -7.54
N ILE A 132 -6.86 15.91 -7.43
CA ILE A 132 -5.81 16.28 -6.48
C ILE A 132 -5.26 17.66 -6.86
N PRO A 133 -5.27 18.65 -5.95
CA PRO A 133 -4.71 19.97 -6.21
C PRO A 133 -3.24 19.90 -6.64
N GLY A 134 -2.84 20.73 -7.58
CA GLY A 134 -1.47 20.75 -8.10
C GLY A 134 -1.17 19.68 -9.18
N LEU A 135 -2.07 18.74 -9.42
CA LEU A 135 -1.95 17.73 -10.48
C LEU A 135 -3.03 17.93 -11.54
N SER A 136 -2.71 18.61 -12.63
CA SER A 136 -3.68 18.96 -13.69
C SER A 136 -3.96 17.85 -14.71
N SER A 137 -3.20 16.75 -14.68
CA SER A 137 -3.32 15.64 -15.63
C SER A 137 -4.25 14.53 -15.13
N GLU A 138 -4.52 13.53 -16.00
CA GLU A 138 -5.31 12.33 -15.68
C GLU A 138 -4.85 11.61 -14.39
N ARG A 139 -3.55 11.67 -14.09
CA ARG A 139 -2.95 11.09 -12.88
C ARG A 139 -3.43 11.75 -11.58
N GLY A 140 -3.97 12.96 -11.64
CA GLY A 140 -4.53 13.66 -10.49
C GLY A 140 -5.98 13.29 -10.20
N LYS A 141 -6.66 12.58 -11.12
CA LYS A 141 -8.05 12.14 -10.93
C LYS A 141 -8.13 11.04 -9.88
N CYS A 142 -9.06 11.22 -8.94
CA CYS A 142 -9.35 10.24 -7.88
C CYS A 142 -10.82 10.34 -7.45
N CYS A 143 -11.24 9.52 -6.51
CA CYS A 143 -12.59 9.57 -5.97
C CYS A 143 -12.64 10.38 -4.67
N ARG A 144 -13.68 11.21 -4.53
CA ARG A 144 -13.92 11.96 -3.29
C ARG A 144 -14.10 11.02 -2.11
N ALA A 145 -14.89 9.94 -2.30
CA ALA A 145 -15.13 8.91 -1.29
C ALA A 145 -13.89 8.07 -0.93
N GLY A 146 -12.83 8.14 -1.77
CA GLY A 146 -11.54 7.51 -1.54
C GLY A 146 -10.50 8.54 -1.10
N ILE A 147 -9.50 8.77 -1.95
CA ILE A 147 -8.38 9.70 -1.67
C ILE A 147 -8.86 11.09 -1.28
N GLY A 148 -9.98 11.59 -1.85
CA GLY A 148 -10.48 12.92 -1.53
C GLY A 148 -10.69 13.16 -0.04
N THR A 149 -11.29 12.22 0.69
CA THR A 149 -11.62 12.31 2.13
C THR A 149 -10.70 11.52 3.05
N ALA A 150 -9.71 10.80 2.51
CA ALA A 150 -8.78 10.01 3.32
C ALA A 150 -8.01 10.88 4.32
N ASP A 151 -7.72 10.34 5.48
CA ASP A 151 -6.78 10.89 6.46
C ASP A 151 -5.40 10.22 6.36
N VAL A 152 -5.37 8.90 6.10
CA VAL A 152 -4.15 8.12 5.88
C VAL A 152 -4.22 7.44 4.50
N VAL A 153 -3.16 7.57 3.70
CA VAL A 153 -3.07 6.93 2.38
C VAL A 153 -1.82 6.07 2.29
N LEU A 154 -2.01 4.78 2.02
CA LEU A 154 -0.91 3.88 1.64
C LEU A 154 -0.73 3.96 0.13
N VAL A 155 0.48 4.31 -0.33
CA VAL A 155 0.85 4.49 -1.74
C VAL A 155 2.03 3.59 -2.13
N PRO A 156 1.83 2.30 -2.37
CA PRO A 156 2.90 1.44 -2.83
C PRO A 156 3.30 1.80 -4.27
N LEU A 157 4.60 1.84 -4.56
CA LEU A 157 5.17 2.03 -5.90
C LEU A 157 4.58 3.26 -6.63
N GLU A 158 4.52 4.39 -5.93
CA GLU A 158 3.87 5.62 -6.41
C GLU A 158 4.88 6.63 -6.99
N ASP A 159 4.38 7.58 -7.79
CA ASP A 159 5.19 8.70 -8.28
C ASP A 159 5.35 9.82 -7.21
N GLY A 160 6.53 10.47 -7.21
CA GLY A 160 6.87 11.43 -6.18
C GLY A 160 6.02 12.69 -6.20
N ASP A 161 5.55 13.17 -7.36
CA ASP A 161 4.70 14.36 -7.45
C ASP A 161 3.33 14.09 -6.83
N ARG A 162 2.78 12.89 -7.09
CA ARG A 162 1.52 12.50 -6.50
C ARG A 162 1.65 12.30 -4.99
N CYS A 163 2.72 11.65 -4.53
CA CYS A 163 3.00 11.51 -3.11
C CYS A 163 3.09 12.88 -2.41
N GLN A 164 3.85 13.82 -2.98
CA GLN A 164 3.97 15.18 -2.44
C GLN A 164 2.62 15.89 -2.40
N ALA A 165 1.84 15.83 -3.48
CA ALA A 165 0.52 16.46 -3.54
C ALA A 165 -0.46 15.93 -2.46
N LEU A 166 -0.38 14.63 -2.14
CA LEU A 166 -1.17 14.06 -1.03
C LEU A 166 -0.71 14.60 0.33
N VAL A 167 0.60 14.76 0.53
CA VAL A 167 1.16 15.40 1.73
C VAL A 167 0.70 16.86 1.85
N ASP A 168 0.75 17.61 0.74
CA ASP A 168 0.31 19.01 0.68
C ASP A 168 -1.20 19.16 0.95
N MET A 169 -2.00 18.13 0.70
CA MET A 169 -3.41 18.03 1.11
C MET A 169 -3.59 17.75 2.61
N GLY A 170 -2.52 17.65 3.39
CA GLY A 170 -2.56 17.33 4.83
C GLY A 170 -2.83 15.86 5.15
N LYS A 171 -2.65 14.95 4.19
CA LYS A 171 -2.83 13.51 4.44
C LYS A 171 -1.57 12.90 5.02
N THR A 172 -1.73 11.94 5.92
CA THR A 172 -0.61 11.09 6.34
C THR A 172 -0.35 10.06 5.24
N VAL A 173 0.83 10.13 4.62
CA VAL A 173 1.20 9.26 3.50
C VAL A 173 2.21 8.22 3.95
N ILE A 174 1.92 6.96 3.64
CA ILE A 174 2.79 5.80 3.84
C ILE A 174 3.17 5.27 2.46
N SER A 175 4.45 5.07 2.19
CA SER A 175 4.91 4.47 0.93
C SER A 175 5.59 3.12 1.15
N ILE A 176 5.56 2.27 0.11
CA ILE A 176 6.43 1.11 -0.04
C ILE A 176 7.26 1.38 -1.28
N ASP A 177 8.56 1.56 -1.12
CA ASP A 177 9.48 1.90 -2.20
C ASP A 177 10.88 1.34 -1.90
N LEU A 178 11.44 0.57 -2.81
CA LEU A 178 12.78 -0.01 -2.68
C LEU A 178 13.90 1.02 -2.71
N ASN A 179 13.67 2.19 -3.32
CA ASN A 179 14.65 3.26 -3.37
C ASN A 179 14.41 4.29 -2.26
N PRO A 180 15.21 4.28 -1.16
CA PRO A 180 15.05 5.24 -0.07
C PRO A 180 15.35 6.69 -0.46
N LEU A 181 15.97 6.90 -1.63
CA LEU A 181 16.31 8.22 -2.16
C LEU A 181 15.31 8.70 -3.21
N SER A 182 14.27 7.93 -3.50
CA SER A 182 13.22 8.36 -4.43
C SER A 182 12.48 9.59 -3.90
N ARG A 183 11.86 10.33 -4.81
CA ARG A 183 11.03 11.47 -4.42
C ARG A 183 9.85 11.05 -3.55
N THR A 184 9.26 9.89 -3.85
CA THR A 184 8.18 9.29 -3.05
C THR A 184 8.65 8.96 -1.65
N ALA A 185 9.77 8.24 -1.51
CA ALA A 185 10.33 7.85 -0.22
C ALA A 185 10.70 9.06 0.66
N ARG A 186 11.11 10.17 0.04
CA ARG A 186 11.49 11.40 0.75
C ARG A 186 10.30 12.29 1.11
N ALA A 187 9.19 12.19 0.37
CA ALA A 187 7.98 12.97 0.63
C ALA A 187 7.05 12.29 1.65
N ALA A 188 6.98 10.96 1.66
CA ALA A 188 6.11 10.20 2.54
C ALA A 188 6.48 10.35 4.03
N HIS A 189 5.49 10.32 4.92
CA HIS A 189 5.69 10.35 6.38
C HIS A 189 6.35 9.08 6.91
N VAL A 190 6.02 7.94 6.29
CA VAL A 190 6.65 6.65 6.56
C VAL A 190 6.95 5.97 5.24
N THR A 191 8.19 5.53 5.04
CA THR A 191 8.58 4.73 3.89
C THR A 191 9.04 3.36 4.35
N ILE A 192 8.38 2.32 3.85
CA ILE A 192 8.80 0.93 4.00
C ILE A 192 9.75 0.64 2.83
N VAL A 193 11.05 0.59 3.12
CA VAL A 193 12.08 0.28 2.12
C VAL A 193 12.21 -1.24 2.01
N ASP A 194 11.34 -1.82 1.22
CA ASP A 194 11.27 -3.27 1.00
C ASP A 194 10.55 -3.58 -0.32
N GLU A 195 10.69 -4.81 -0.77
CA GLU A 195 9.94 -5.33 -1.90
C GLU A 195 8.46 -5.54 -1.50
N LEU A 196 7.54 -5.27 -2.44
CA LEU A 196 6.11 -5.21 -2.19
C LEU A 196 5.53 -6.54 -1.68
N GLU A 197 5.88 -7.66 -2.34
CA GLU A 197 5.35 -9.00 -2.00
C GLU A 197 5.87 -9.52 -0.66
N ARG A 198 7.00 -8.98 -0.15
CA ARG A 198 7.49 -9.23 1.21
C ARG A 198 6.88 -8.28 2.24
N ALA A 199 6.76 -6.99 1.90
CA ALA A 199 6.30 -5.97 2.82
C ALA A 199 4.83 -6.10 3.20
N LEU A 200 3.96 -6.39 2.22
CA LEU A 200 2.50 -6.41 2.44
C LEU A 200 2.05 -7.51 3.41
N PRO A 201 2.46 -8.79 3.28
CA PRO A 201 2.10 -9.81 4.28
C PRO A 201 2.56 -9.47 5.70
N LEU A 202 3.74 -8.86 5.85
CA LEU A 202 4.24 -8.41 7.13
C LEU A 202 3.41 -7.24 7.69
N LEU A 203 2.97 -6.33 6.82
CA LEU A 203 2.10 -5.21 7.19
C LEU A 203 0.72 -5.71 7.62
N VAL A 204 0.14 -6.68 6.91
CA VAL A 204 -1.12 -7.36 7.31
C VAL A 204 -1.00 -7.98 8.71
N GLY A 205 0.07 -8.73 8.95
CA GLY A 205 0.34 -9.34 10.26
C GLY A 205 0.46 -8.28 11.37
N ALA A 206 1.20 -7.20 11.12
CA ALA A 206 1.39 -6.12 12.08
C ALA A 206 0.08 -5.35 12.37
N THR A 207 -0.78 -5.12 11.37
CA THR A 207 -2.09 -4.47 11.58
C THR A 207 -3.03 -5.35 12.40
N ARG A 208 -3.08 -6.66 12.14
CA ARG A 208 -3.87 -7.62 12.93
C ARG A 208 -3.43 -7.64 14.38
N SER A 209 -2.11 -7.67 14.65
CA SER A 209 -1.53 -7.63 16.00
C SER A 209 -1.90 -6.32 16.73
N SER A 210 -1.72 -5.17 16.08
CA SER A 210 -2.02 -3.85 16.66
C SER A 210 -3.51 -3.67 16.99
N ARG A 211 -4.42 -4.29 16.22
CA ARG A 211 -5.87 -4.31 16.54
C ARG A 211 -6.19 -5.20 17.74
N GLY A 212 -5.53 -6.36 17.85
CA GLY A 212 -5.66 -7.26 19.00
C GLY A 212 -5.26 -6.57 20.31
N GLU A 213 -4.17 -5.83 20.34
CA GLU A 213 -3.71 -5.04 21.48
C GLU A 213 -4.74 -3.96 21.89
N LYS A 214 -5.39 -3.30 20.93
CA LYS A 214 -6.45 -2.31 21.21
C LYS A 214 -7.69 -2.95 21.85
N SER A 215 -8.10 -4.12 21.42
CA SER A 215 -9.29 -4.81 21.95
C SER A 215 -9.09 -5.27 23.40
N THR A 216 -7.87 -5.66 23.78
CA THR A 216 -7.51 -6.06 25.14
C THR A 216 -7.28 -4.88 26.09
N GLY A 217 -6.81 -3.74 25.59
CA GLY A 217 -6.59 -2.52 26.38
C GLY A 217 -7.87 -1.79 26.79
N SER A 218 -8.97 -1.97 26.05
CA SER A 218 -10.26 -1.32 26.35
C SER A 218 -11.11 -2.03 27.43
N SER A 219 -10.74 -3.25 27.85
CA SER A 219 -11.48 -4.02 28.85
C SER A 219 -10.96 -3.89 30.29
N GLY A 220 -9.93 -3.06 30.53
CA GLY A 220 -9.22 -2.93 31.82
C GLY A 220 -9.66 -1.78 32.73
N GLY A 221 -10.69 -1.02 32.42
CA GLY A 221 -11.10 0.16 33.18
C GLY A 221 -12.44 0.00 33.91
N GLY A 222 -12.45 -0.60 35.10
CA GLY A 222 -13.69 -0.57 35.89
C GLY A 222 -13.80 -1.56 37.03
N LYS A 223 -12.92 -1.50 38.03
CA LYS A 223 -13.29 -1.97 39.38
C LYS A 223 -12.88 -0.92 40.40
N GLY A 224 -13.78 0.05 40.62
CA GLY A 224 -13.72 0.93 41.77
C GLY A 224 -13.90 0.15 43.06
N SER A 225 -12.83 0.03 43.83
CA SER A 225 -12.85 -0.45 45.20
C SER A 225 -13.58 0.58 46.06
N LYS A 226 -14.78 0.26 46.48
CA LYS A 226 -15.46 0.98 47.58
C LYS A 226 -14.80 0.56 48.91
N PHE A 227 -13.96 1.41 49.45
CA PHE A 227 -13.57 1.30 50.86
C PHE A 227 -14.76 1.76 51.71
N ASN A 228 -15.34 0.80 52.44
CA ASN A 228 -16.30 1.03 53.51
C ASN A 228 -15.50 1.37 54.79
N ASN A 229 -15.63 2.59 55.28
CA ASN A 229 -15.17 2.96 56.59
C ASN A 229 -16.37 2.90 57.54
N LYS A 230 -16.36 1.95 58.45
CA LYS A 230 -17.21 1.92 59.67
C LYS A 230 -16.32 1.84 60.87
N THR A 231 -16.65 2.73 61.77
CA THR A 231 -16.26 2.97 63.17
C THR A 231 -15.04 3.85 63.40
#